data_cfae3828b20090bbbd1e283812394dc1
#
_entry.id   cfae3828b20090bbbd1e283812394dc1
#
_cell.length_a   1.000
_cell.length_b   1.000
_cell.length_c   1.000
_cell.angle_alpha   90.00
_cell.angle_beta   90.00
_cell.angle_gamma   90.00
#
_symmetry.space_group_name_H-M   'P 1'
#
loop_
_entity.id
_entity.type
_entity.pdbx_description
1 polymer ?
#
loop_
_entity_poly.entity_id
_entity_poly.type
_entity_poly.pdbx_seq_one_letter_code
_entity_poly.pdbx_strand_id
1 'polypeptide(L)'
;MNINKNDTAIVVIDPQNDVLSETGVSWDLVGESVKDNQTIENIERIFKAAKQNDFEVFISPHYYYPTDYNWKFAGTLEQMMLGVKEFVRTGPLTLDGFLGSGADWLDRYKPFIEDGKTIVVSPHKVYGPQSNDLVLQLRKRNLSKVILLGMLANLCVEAHLRDLIEQGFEVLVVKDATAAPRHPELGDGYKAALINFGYVANAILTTDDVVAAMV
;
A
#
# COMPACT_ATOMS: atom_id res chain seq x y z
N MET A 1 0.03 -16.14 17.59
CA MET A 1 0.71 -14.98 16.98
C MET A 1 0.60 -13.83 17.97
N ASN A 2 1.68 -13.10 18.23
CA ASN A 2 1.63 -11.97 19.17
C ASN A 2 1.67 -10.67 18.38
N ILE A 3 0.53 -9.98 18.29
CA ILE A 3 0.40 -8.63 17.71
C ILE A 3 0.19 -7.69 18.90
N ASN A 4 1.16 -6.78 19.13
CA ASN A 4 1.14 -5.86 20.27
C ASN A 4 1.28 -4.44 19.75
N LYS A 5 0.35 -3.55 20.09
CA LYS A 5 0.34 -2.15 19.65
C LYS A 5 1.59 -1.35 20.00
N ASN A 6 2.35 -1.79 21.02
CA ASN A 6 3.56 -1.09 21.45
C ASN A 6 4.79 -1.35 20.56
N ASP A 7 4.74 -2.38 19.70
CA ASP A 7 5.84 -2.77 18.81
C ASP A 7 5.42 -2.99 17.36
N THR A 8 4.10 -2.96 17.07
CA THR A 8 3.52 -3.34 15.79
C THR A 8 2.84 -2.15 15.11
N ALA A 9 3.19 -1.88 13.87
CA ALA A 9 2.56 -0.89 12.99
C ALA A 9 1.64 -1.55 11.95
N ILE A 10 0.57 -0.84 11.57
CA ILE A 10 -0.22 -1.13 10.38
C ILE A 10 0.29 -0.25 9.25
N VAL A 11 0.77 -0.83 8.18
CA VAL A 11 1.31 -0.11 7.02
C VAL A 11 0.47 -0.42 5.78
N VAL A 12 -0.19 0.61 5.26
CA VAL A 12 -1.06 0.52 4.08
C VAL A 12 -0.37 1.20 2.91
N ILE A 13 -0.17 0.44 1.84
CA ILE A 13 0.51 0.89 0.63
C ILE A 13 -0.55 1.32 -0.40
N ASP A 14 -0.40 2.51 -0.96
CA ASP A 14 -1.19 3.06 -2.08
C ASP A 14 -2.72 2.90 -1.92
N PRO A 15 -3.34 3.39 -0.81
CA PRO A 15 -4.78 3.29 -0.64
C PRO A 15 -5.54 4.34 -1.48
N GLN A 16 -5.19 4.44 -2.77
CA GLN A 16 -5.51 5.55 -3.68
C GLN A 16 -6.52 5.13 -4.75
N ASN A 17 -7.25 6.11 -5.29
CA ASN A 17 -8.35 5.90 -6.21
C ASN A 17 -7.94 5.18 -7.50
N ASP A 18 -6.75 5.47 -8.07
CA ASP A 18 -6.32 4.89 -9.34
C ASP A 18 -6.29 3.35 -9.35
N VAL A 19 -6.11 2.72 -8.18
CA VAL A 19 -6.03 1.26 -8.04
C VAL A 19 -7.17 0.64 -7.24
N LEU A 20 -8.00 1.46 -6.57
CA LEU A 20 -9.07 0.97 -5.69
C LEU A 20 -10.46 1.49 -6.07
N SER A 21 -10.58 2.42 -7.03
CA SER A 21 -11.86 2.92 -7.52
C SER A 21 -12.19 2.33 -8.89
N GLU A 22 -13.49 2.06 -9.14
CA GLU A 22 -13.97 1.62 -10.47
C GLU A 22 -13.71 2.66 -11.59
N THR A 23 -13.42 3.91 -11.21
CA THR A 23 -13.04 4.98 -12.14
C THR A 23 -11.53 5.20 -12.22
N GLY A 24 -10.73 4.44 -11.47
CA GLY A 24 -9.27 4.53 -11.47
C GLY A 24 -8.66 4.06 -12.78
N VAL A 25 -7.55 4.66 -13.18
CA VAL A 25 -6.90 4.37 -14.49
C VAL A 25 -6.36 2.95 -14.59
N SER A 26 -6.12 2.26 -13.48
CA SER A 26 -5.63 0.88 -13.45
C SER A 26 -6.73 -0.15 -13.16
N TRP A 27 -8.00 0.29 -13.02
CA TRP A 27 -9.09 -0.60 -12.63
C TRP A 27 -9.31 -1.79 -13.56
N ASP A 28 -9.21 -1.59 -14.85
CA ASP A 28 -9.37 -2.67 -15.83
C ASP A 28 -8.36 -3.83 -15.64
N LEU A 29 -7.21 -3.56 -15.04
CA LEU A 29 -6.19 -4.56 -14.76
C LEU A 29 -6.32 -5.18 -13.36
N VAL A 30 -6.76 -4.41 -12.37
CA VAL A 30 -6.73 -4.83 -10.96
C VAL A 30 -8.11 -5.14 -10.38
N GLY A 31 -9.18 -4.59 -10.94
CA GLY A 31 -10.52 -4.60 -10.35
C GLY A 31 -11.09 -6.00 -10.10
N GLU A 32 -10.82 -6.97 -10.97
CA GLU A 32 -11.24 -8.36 -10.76
C GLU A 32 -10.56 -8.94 -9.51
N SER A 33 -9.24 -8.76 -9.38
CA SER A 33 -8.48 -9.22 -8.21
C SER A 33 -8.93 -8.51 -6.92
N VAL A 34 -9.22 -7.21 -7.00
CA VAL A 34 -9.73 -6.41 -5.87
C VAL A 34 -11.09 -6.96 -5.39
N LYS A 35 -12.00 -7.26 -6.32
CA LYS A 35 -13.33 -7.82 -6.02
C LYS A 35 -13.24 -9.24 -5.45
N ASP A 36 -12.44 -10.10 -6.05
CA ASP A 36 -12.29 -11.49 -5.61
C ASP A 36 -11.74 -11.60 -4.19
N ASN A 37 -10.79 -10.73 -3.83
CA ASN A 37 -10.19 -10.71 -2.50
C ASN A 37 -10.97 -9.85 -1.50
N GLN A 38 -12.02 -9.15 -1.92
CA GLN A 38 -12.72 -8.14 -1.10
C GLN A 38 -11.74 -7.12 -0.48
N THR A 39 -10.72 -6.75 -1.26
CA THR A 39 -9.57 -5.96 -0.79
C THR A 39 -10.00 -4.66 -0.13
N ILE A 40 -10.96 -3.96 -0.72
CA ILE A 40 -11.45 -2.67 -0.22
C ILE A 40 -12.09 -2.82 1.16
N GLU A 41 -12.98 -3.80 1.31
CA GLU A 41 -13.67 -4.08 2.57
C GLU A 41 -12.69 -4.54 3.65
N ASN A 42 -11.74 -5.37 3.28
CA ASN A 42 -10.75 -5.92 4.19
C ASN A 42 -9.77 -4.84 4.69
N ILE A 43 -9.30 -3.94 3.84
CA ILE A 43 -8.50 -2.78 4.26
C ILE A 43 -9.29 -1.92 5.26
N GLU A 44 -10.57 -1.63 4.98
CA GLU A 44 -11.41 -0.85 5.89
C GLU A 44 -11.60 -1.52 7.25
N ARG A 45 -11.80 -2.85 7.27
CA ARG A 45 -11.92 -3.63 8.52
C ARG A 45 -10.65 -3.52 9.36
N ILE A 46 -9.47 -3.59 8.72
CA ILE A 46 -8.18 -3.42 9.41
C ILE A 46 -8.03 -2.00 9.94
N PHE A 47 -8.37 -0.96 9.16
CA PHE A 47 -8.38 0.42 9.65
C PHE A 47 -9.26 0.57 10.90
N LYS A 48 -10.49 0.06 10.87
CA LYS A 48 -11.41 0.12 12.00
C LYS A 48 -10.83 -0.56 13.25
N ALA A 49 -10.33 -1.79 13.10
CA ALA A 49 -9.73 -2.53 14.21
C ALA A 49 -8.50 -1.83 14.79
N ALA A 50 -7.61 -1.33 13.91
CA ALA A 50 -6.41 -0.62 14.31
C ALA A 50 -6.73 0.64 15.13
N LYS A 51 -7.70 1.45 14.65
CA LYS A 51 -8.11 2.69 15.35
C LYS A 51 -8.83 2.41 16.66
N GLN A 52 -9.65 1.37 16.73
CA GLN A 52 -10.36 0.97 17.96
C GLN A 52 -9.41 0.47 19.05
N ASN A 53 -8.26 -0.11 18.68
CA ASN A 53 -7.30 -0.72 19.60
C ASN A 53 -5.99 0.08 19.73
N ASP A 54 -5.97 1.34 19.26
CA ASP A 54 -4.85 2.28 19.36
C ASP A 54 -3.54 1.79 18.71
N PHE A 55 -3.61 1.04 17.61
CA PHE A 55 -2.44 0.74 16.79
C PHE A 55 -2.01 1.96 15.96
N GLU A 56 -0.71 2.16 15.81
CA GLU A 56 -0.19 3.17 14.90
C GLU A 56 -0.39 2.74 13.44
N VAL A 57 -0.99 3.64 12.66
CA VAL A 57 -1.29 3.44 11.23
C VAL A 57 -0.42 4.34 10.38
N PHE A 58 0.20 3.75 9.36
CA PHE A 58 1.06 4.44 8.39
C PHE A 58 0.50 4.25 6.99
N ILE A 59 0.52 5.32 6.22
CA ILE A 59 0.23 5.30 4.79
C ILE A 59 1.51 5.58 4.03
N SER A 60 1.88 4.70 3.11
CA SER A 60 2.99 4.89 2.17
C SER A 60 2.39 5.15 0.78
N PRO A 61 2.24 6.41 0.36
CA PRO A 61 1.58 6.77 -0.89
C PRO A 61 2.54 6.79 -2.06
N HIS A 62 2.03 6.58 -3.27
CA HIS A 62 2.75 6.74 -4.50
C HIS A 62 2.32 8.03 -5.21
N TYR A 63 3.25 8.91 -5.53
CA TYR A 63 2.97 10.09 -6.35
C TYR A 63 4.00 10.28 -7.45
N TYR A 64 3.49 10.58 -8.65
CA TYR A 64 4.26 11.18 -9.73
C TYR A 64 4.00 12.68 -9.83
N TYR A 65 5.01 13.40 -10.32
CA TYR A 65 4.95 14.84 -10.57
C TYR A 65 5.28 15.14 -12.03
N PRO A 66 4.93 16.31 -12.56
CA PRO A 66 5.24 16.70 -13.95
C PRO A 66 6.72 16.55 -14.32
N THR A 67 7.63 16.71 -13.37
CA THR A 67 9.07 16.54 -13.56
C THR A 67 9.49 15.11 -13.88
N ASP A 68 8.72 14.10 -13.40
CA ASP A 68 9.03 12.69 -13.56
C ASP A 68 8.85 12.21 -15.01
N TYR A 69 8.04 12.93 -15.80
CA TYR A 69 7.89 12.68 -17.24
C TYR A 69 9.18 12.90 -18.04
N ASN A 70 10.16 13.57 -17.45
CA ASN A 70 11.47 13.81 -18.09
C ASN A 70 12.49 12.69 -17.78
N TRP A 71 12.11 11.61 -17.13
CA TRP A 71 13.02 10.51 -16.85
C TRP A 71 13.53 9.85 -18.13
N LYS A 72 14.86 9.70 -18.22
CA LYS A 72 15.52 9.09 -19.39
C LYS A 72 15.64 7.57 -19.28
N PHE A 73 15.56 7.04 -18.07
CA PHE A 73 15.83 5.64 -17.76
C PHE A 73 14.68 5.02 -16.95
N ALA A 74 13.45 5.40 -17.25
CA ALA A 74 12.28 4.79 -16.67
C ALA A 74 12.15 3.31 -17.10
N GLY A 75 11.86 2.42 -16.16
CA GLY A 75 11.54 1.02 -16.44
C GLY A 75 10.18 0.86 -17.12
N THR A 76 9.86 -0.35 -17.58
CA THR A 76 8.62 -0.62 -18.33
C THR A 76 7.37 -0.23 -17.52
N LEU A 77 7.32 -0.59 -16.24
CA LEU A 77 6.18 -0.25 -15.37
C LEU A 77 6.06 1.27 -15.18
N GLU A 78 7.17 1.97 -14.94
CA GLU A 78 7.18 3.43 -14.77
C GLU A 78 6.68 4.14 -16.04
N GLN A 79 7.10 3.69 -17.21
CA GLN A 79 6.64 4.23 -18.49
C GLN A 79 5.12 4.01 -18.67
N MET A 80 4.62 2.84 -18.30
CA MET A 80 3.20 2.50 -18.37
C MET A 80 2.38 3.40 -17.43
N MET A 81 2.78 3.52 -16.17
CA MET A 81 2.10 4.34 -15.16
C MET A 81 2.08 5.84 -15.55
N LEU A 82 3.22 6.37 -16.00
CA LEU A 82 3.29 7.74 -16.52
C LEU A 82 2.41 7.92 -17.77
N GLY A 83 2.36 6.92 -18.65
CA GLY A 83 1.54 6.95 -19.87
C GLY A 83 0.03 7.04 -19.58
N VAL A 84 -0.47 6.35 -18.56
CA VAL A 84 -1.87 6.41 -18.13
C VAL A 84 -2.13 7.49 -17.07
N LYS A 85 -1.10 8.22 -16.64
CA LYS A 85 -1.15 9.26 -15.60
C LYS A 85 -1.57 8.74 -14.21
N GLU A 86 -1.15 7.53 -13.87
CA GLU A 86 -1.43 6.92 -12.57
C GLU A 86 -0.74 7.70 -11.44
N PHE A 87 -1.47 7.98 -10.35
CA PHE A 87 -1.00 8.68 -9.16
C PHE A 87 -0.37 10.07 -9.39
N VAL A 88 -0.74 10.74 -10.48
CA VAL A 88 -0.14 12.03 -10.84
C VAL A 88 -0.73 13.15 -10.00
N ARG A 89 0.16 13.98 -9.42
CA ARG A 89 -0.14 15.24 -8.76
C ARG A 89 0.43 16.42 -9.55
N THR A 90 -0.22 17.58 -9.45
CA THR A 90 0.21 18.82 -10.11
C THR A 90 1.59 19.29 -9.65
N GLY A 91 1.93 19.03 -8.36
CA GLY A 91 3.23 19.34 -7.79
C GLY A 91 3.35 18.89 -6.34
N PRO A 92 4.58 18.87 -5.78
CA PRO A 92 4.82 18.36 -4.44
C PRO A 92 4.27 19.25 -3.32
N LEU A 93 4.11 20.54 -3.58
CA LEU A 93 3.72 21.55 -2.58
C LEU A 93 2.33 22.15 -2.79
N THR A 94 1.52 21.58 -3.69
CA THR A 94 0.16 22.03 -3.97
C THR A 94 -0.84 20.89 -3.88
N LEU A 95 -2.06 21.21 -3.46
CA LEU A 95 -3.22 20.33 -3.49
C LEU A 95 -4.16 20.62 -4.67
N ASP A 96 -3.77 21.49 -5.59
CA ASP A 96 -4.55 21.82 -6.77
C ASP A 96 -4.82 20.54 -7.59
N GLY A 97 -6.10 20.26 -7.87
CA GLY A 97 -6.53 19.09 -8.60
C GLY A 97 -6.30 17.74 -7.90
N PHE A 98 -5.91 17.72 -6.61
CA PHE A 98 -5.68 16.49 -5.87
C PHE A 98 -7.00 15.84 -5.40
N LEU A 99 -7.90 16.64 -4.82
CA LEU A 99 -9.16 16.12 -4.27
C LEU A 99 -10.01 15.44 -5.34
N GLY A 100 -10.37 14.19 -5.08
CA GLY A 100 -11.15 13.34 -5.99
C GLY A 100 -10.37 12.85 -7.22
N SER A 101 -9.07 13.14 -7.34
CA SER A 101 -8.22 12.60 -8.40
C SER A 101 -7.88 11.12 -8.18
N GLY A 102 -7.25 10.49 -9.16
CA GLY A 102 -6.71 9.14 -9.03
C GLY A 102 -5.65 9.01 -7.93
N ALA A 103 -4.90 10.08 -7.68
CA ALA A 103 -3.88 10.16 -6.63
C ALA A 103 -4.45 10.37 -5.22
N ASP A 104 -5.71 10.79 -5.07
CA ASP A 104 -6.38 10.97 -3.78
C ASP A 104 -6.75 9.62 -3.15
N TRP A 105 -6.97 9.63 -1.85
CA TRP A 105 -7.41 8.46 -1.09
C TRP A 105 -8.80 7.99 -1.54
N LEU A 106 -9.04 6.68 -1.48
CA LEU A 106 -10.40 6.16 -1.62
C LEU A 106 -11.29 6.80 -0.54
N ASP A 107 -12.43 7.37 -0.92
CA ASP A 107 -13.26 8.19 -0.02
C ASP A 107 -13.61 7.49 1.30
N ARG A 108 -13.89 6.18 1.25
CA ARG A 108 -14.23 5.42 2.46
C ARG A 108 -13.06 5.26 3.44
N TYR A 109 -11.80 5.56 3.02
CA TYR A 109 -10.63 5.52 3.90
C TYR A 109 -10.27 6.87 4.50
N LYS A 110 -10.74 7.97 3.93
CA LYS A 110 -10.44 9.34 4.42
C LYS A 110 -10.69 9.52 5.92
N PRO A 111 -11.80 9.01 6.52
CA PRO A 111 -12.02 9.14 7.95
C PRO A 111 -10.92 8.51 8.83
N PHE A 112 -10.18 7.53 8.31
CA PHE A 112 -9.10 6.86 9.02
C PHE A 112 -7.73 7.47 8.72
N ILE A 113 -7.56 8.03 7.52
CA ILE A 113 -6.28 8.61 7.07
C ILE A 113 -6.14 10.06 7.54
N GLU A 114 -7.23 10.83 7.48
CA GLU A 114 -7.26 12.27 7.78
C GLU A 114 -7.67 12.58 9.22
N ASP A 115 -7.58 11.60 10.13
CA ASP A 115 -7.99 11.69 11.53
C ASP A 115 -7.00 12.45 12.44
N GLY A 116 -5.91 12.95 11.89
CA GLY A 116 -4.85 13.64 12.62
C GLY A 116 -3.95 12.72 13.46
N LYS A 117 -4.14 11.41 13.41
CA LYS A 117 -3.34 10.40 14.11
C LYS A 117 -2.58 9.47 13.16
N THR A 118 -3.11 9.23 11.96
CA THR A 118 -2.45 8.43 10.92
C THR A 118 -1.22 9.16 10.38
N ILE A 119 -0.11 8.43 10.25
CA ILE A 119 1.14 8.94 9.73
C ILE A 119 1.15 8.70 8.21
N VAL A 120 0.99 9.77 7.44
CA VAL A 120 1.22 9.72 5.99
C VAL A 120 2.68 10.06 5.76
N VAL A 121 3.47 9.08 5.33
CA VAL A 121 4.89 9.29 5.05
C VAL A 121 5.09 10.00 3.71
N SER A 122 6.31 10.48 3.43
CA SER A 122 6.65 11.04 2.12
C SER A 122 6.33 10.03 1.02
N PRO A 123 5.96 10.47 -0.19
CA PRO A 123 5.62 9.54 -1.25
C PRO A 123 6.82 8.72 -1.70
N HIS A 124 6.59 7.43 -1.96
CA HIS A 124 7.55 6.62 -2.71
C HIS A 124 7.31 6.75 -4.22
N LYS A 125 8.25 6.28 -5.02
CA LYS A 125 8.06 6.02 -6.44
C LYS A 125 7.55 4.58 -6.60
N VAL A 126 7.78 3.90 -7.70
CA VAL A 126 7.18 2.57 -7.97
C VAL A 126 7.48 1.54 -6.88
N TYR A 127 8.72 1.52 -6.38
CA TYR A 127 9.19 0.41 -5.54
C TYR A 127 9.60 0.90 -4.15
N GLY A 128 8.98 0.33 -3.17
CA GLY A 128 9.37 0.26 -1.80
C GLY A 128 9.76 1.55 -1.06
N PRO A 129 10.07 1.43 0.21
CA PRO A 129 10.26 2.58 1.07
C PRO A 129 11.65 3.23 0.96
N GLN A 130 12.53 2.80 0.06
CA GLN A 130 13.87 3.40 -0.13
C GLN A 130 13.80 4.88 -0.55
N SER A 131 12.71 5.29 -1.16
CA SER A 131 12.51 6.66 -1.63
C SER A 131 11.68 7.52 -0.70
N ASN A 132 11.27 7.00 0.47
CA ASN A 132 10.47 7.75 1.46
C ASN A 132 11.00 7.59 2.90
N ASP A 133 10.31 8.17 3.87
CA ASP A 133 10.71 8.17 5.27
C ASP A 133 9.99 7.11 6.14
N LEU A 134 9.36 6.08 5.55
CA LEU A 134 8.63 5.05 6.30
C LEU A 134 9.51 4.38 7.37
N VAL A 135 10.69 3.90 6.98
CA VAL A 135 11.62 3.22 7.90
C VAL A 135 12.06 4.16 9.03
N LEU A 136 12.35 5.43 8.72
CA LEU A 136 12.69 6.44 9.72
C LEU A 136 11.55 6.61 10.73
N GLN A 137 10.31 6.73 10.26
CA GLN A 137 9.13 6.93 11.11
C GLN A 137 8.88 5.72 12.02
N LEU A 138 8.98 4.50 11.49
CA LEU A 138 8.85 3.27 12.28
C LEU A 138 9.92 3.17 13.37
N ARG A 139 11.21 3.41 13.03
CA ARG A 139 12.33 3.36 13.97
C ARG A 139 12.21 4.40 15.07
N LYS A 140 11.82 5.64 14.74
CA LYS A 140 11.64 6.74 15.71
C LYS A 140 10.53 6.45 16.74
N ARG A 141 9.61 5.55 16.43
CA ARG A 141 8.52 5.11 17.31
C ARG A 141 8.79 3.76 17.99
N ASN A 142 9.99 3.22 17.80
CA ASN A 142 10.40 1.92 18.36
C ASN A 142 9.49 0.76 17.91
N LEU A 143 8.96 0.84 16.69
CA LEU A 143 8.17 -0.21 16.08
C LEU A 143 9.10 -1.17 15.34
N SER A 144 8.94 -2.47 15.54
CA SER A 144 9.79 -3.52 14.98
C SER A 144 9.02 -4.55 14.16
N LYS A 145 7.70 -4.54 14.25
CA LYS A 145 6.79 -5.41 13.52
C LYS A 145 5.87 -4.61 12.64
N VAL A 146 5.64 -5.10 11.43
CA VAL A 146 4.79 -4.47 10.42
C VAL A 146 3.73 -5.45 9.95
N ILE A 147 2.46 -5.05 10.03
CA ILE A 147 1.35 -5.68 9.32
C ILE A 147 1.19 -4.91 8.01
N LEU A 148 1.54 -5.55 6.90
CA LEU A 148 1.65 -4.95 5.57
C LEU A 148 0.47 -5.33 4.70
N LEU A 149 -0.18 -4.34 4.09
CA LEU A 149 -1.32 -4.49 3.20
C LEU A 149 -1.40 -3.34 2.18
N GLY A 150 -2.35 -3.39 1.26
CA GLY A 150 -2.55 -2.34 0.24
C GLY A 150 -2.22 -2.81 -1.17
N MET A 151 -1.78 -1.91 -2.04
CA MET A 151 -1.67 -2.12 -3.49
C MET A 151 -0.25 -1.86 -4.00
N LEU A 152 0.25 -2.52 -5.03
CA LEU A 152 -0.23 -3.77 -5.63
C LEU A 152 0.61 -4.93 -5.07
N ALA A 153 0.00 -6.09 -4.87
CA ALA A 153 0.62 -7.22 -4.18
C ALA A 153 2.01 -7.59 -4.71
N ASN A 154 2.15 -7.78 -6.02
CA ASN A 154 3.40 -8.21 -6.66
C ASN A 154 4.35 -7.05 -7.03
N LEU A 155 4.04 -5.83 -6.66
CA LEU A 155 4.81 -4.64 -6.99
C LEU A 155 5.18 -3.86 -5.72
N CYS A 156 4.45 -2.79 -5.39
CA CYS A 156 4.78 -1.92 -4.28
C CYS A 156 4.73 -2.65 -2.92
N VAL A 157 3.73 -3.51 -2.69
CA VAL A 157 3.63 -4.29 -1.44
C VAL A 157 4.80 -5.25 -1.30
N GLU A 158 5.14 -6.01 -2.36
CA GLU A 158 6.29 -6.92 -2.34
C GLU A 158 7.61 -6.17 -2.18
N ALA A 159 7.78 -5.03 -2.84
CA ALA A 159 8.97 -4.21 -2.71
C ALA A 159 9.14 -3.69 -1.27
N HIS A 160 8.06 -3.19 -0.64
CA HIS A 160 8.08 -2.80 0.77
C HIS A 160 8.40 -3.98 1.69
N LEU A 161 7.79 -5.16 1.45
CA LEU A 161 8.07 -6.38 2.20
C LEU A 161 9.57 -6.69 2.20
N ARG A 162 10.20 -6.75 1.02
CA ARG A 162 11.61 -7.09 0.86
C ARG A 162 12.53 -6.12 1.56
N ASP A 163 12.30 -4.83 1.37
CA ASP A 163 13.12 -3.78 2.00
C ASP A 163 12.95 -3.76 3.54
N LEU A 164 11.72 -3.86 4.04
CA LEU A 164 11.46 -3.88 5.48
C LEU A 164 12.13 -5.10 6.16
N ILE A 165 12.11 -6.28 5.53
CA ILE A 165 12.83 -7.47 6.02
C ILE A 165 14.34 -7.17 6.10
N GLU A 166 14.94 -6.64 5.03
CA GLU A 166 16.37 -6.29 5.00
C GLU A 166 16.73 -5.19 6.02
N GLN A 167 15.79 -4.30 6.33
CA GLN A 167 15.92 -3.29 7.38
C GLN A 167 15.71 -3.86 8.80
N GLY A 168 15.43 -5.18 8.93
CA GLY A 168 15.33 -5.88 10.21
C GLY A 168 13.98 -5.72 10.91
N PHE A 169 12.89 -5.56 10.17
CA PHE A 169 11.53 -5.64 10.69
C PHE A 169 10.98 -7.06 10.58
N GLU A 170 10.13 -7.45 11.51
CA GLU A 170 9.23 -8.59 11.36
C GLU A 170 8.04 -8.13 10.50
N VAL A 171 7.82 -8.77 9.33
CA VAL A 171 6.77 -8.33 8.40
C VAL A 171 5.74 -9.43 8.18
N LEU A 172 4.49 -9.12 8.47
CA LEU A 172 3.32 -9.97 8.31
C LEU A 172 2.47 -9.41 7.18
N VAL A 173 2.25 -10.16 6.11
CA VAL A 173 1.46 -9.71 4.96
C VAL A 173 0.01 -10.18 5.08
N VAL A 174 -0.96 -9.29 4.84
CA VAL A 174 -2.38 -9.62 4.85
C VAL A 174 -2.83 -9.93 3.43
N LYS A 175 -2.94 -11.21 3.10
CA LYS A 175 -3.13 -11.68 1.72
C LYS A 175 -4.45 -11.26 1.06
N ASP A 176 -5.52 -11.14 1.82
CA ASP A 176 -6.86 -10.75 1.33
C ASP A 176 -7.14 -9.23 1.47
N ALA A 177 -6.17 -8.47 2.00
CA ALA A 177 -6.17 -7.01 2.01
C ALA A 177 -5.17 -6.42 0.99
N THR A 178 -4.86 -7.17 -0.06
CA THR A 178 -4.05 -6.77 -1.20
C THR A 178 -4.57 -7.41 -2.47
N ALA A 179 -4.26 -6.84 -3.62
CA ALA A 179 -4.63 -7.34 -4.94
C ALA A 179 -3.53 -7.00 -5.96
N ALA A 180 -3.61 -7.57 -7.15
CA ALA A 180 -2.61 -7.35 -8.18
C ALA A 180 -3.23 -7.40 -9.59
N PRO A 181 -2.53 -6.89 -10.61
CA PRO A 181 -3.01 -6.93 -11.97
C PRO A 181 -3.13 -8.38 -12.49
N ARG A 182 -4.14 -8.60 -13.31
CA ARG A 182 -4.29 -9.77 -14.17
C ARG A 182 -4.03 -9.33 -15.61
N HIS A 183 -2.82 -9.51 -16.06
CA HIS A 183 -2.43 -9.06 -17.40
C HIS A 183 -2.53 -10.22 -18.40
N PRO A 184 -3.15 -10.00 -19.58
CA PRO A 184 -3.38 -11.08 -20.57
C PRO A 184 -2.10 -11.81 -21.00
N GLU A 185 -0.98 -11.08 -21.10
CA GLU A 185 0.31 -11.63 -21.55
C GLU A 185 1.25 -11.97 -20.39
N LEU A 186 1.26 -11.15 -19.31
CA LEU A 186 2.19 -11.30 -18.20
C LEU A 186 1.66 -12.20 -17.08
N GLY A 187 0.35 -12.51 -17.10
CA GLY A 187 -0.28 -13.44 -16.17
C GLY A 187 -0.84 -12.80 -14.91
N ASP A 188 -1.11 -13.63 -13.92
CA ASP A 188 -1.77 -13.28 -12.66
C ASP A 188 -0.72 -12.85 -11.62
N GLY A 189 -0.61 -11.54 -11.40
CA GLY A 189 0.32 -10.96 -10.45
C GLY A 189 0.02 -11.33 -9.00
N TYR A 190 -1.25 -11.59 -8.65
CA TYR A 190 -1.62 -11.97 -7.29
C TYR A 190 -1.10 -13.37 -6.93
N LYS A 191 -1.22 -14.33 -7.85
CA LYS A 191 -0.64 -15.67 -7.64
C LYS A 191 0.88 -15.61 -7.52
N ALA A 192 1.54 -14.79 -8.36
CA ALA A 192 2.98 -14.58 -8.26
C ALA A 192 3.37 -13.98 -6.89
N ALA A 193 2.63 -12.98 -6.42
CA ALA A 193 2.86 -12.38 -5.11
C ALA A 193 2.72 -13.40 -3.97
N LEU A 194 1.67 -14.23 -3.97
CA LEU A 194 1.46 -15.23 -2.91
C LEU A 194 2.62 -16.23 -2.81
N ILE A 195 3.20 -16.63 -3.95
CA ILE A 195 4.40 -17.48 -3.97
C ILE A 195 5.57 -16.76 -3.30
N ASN A 196 5.83 -15.52 -3.68
CA ASN A 196 6.94 -14.73 -3.15
C ASN A 196 6.74 -14.40 -1.66
N PHE A 197 5.52 -14.06 -1.24
CA PHE A 197 5.19 -13.85 0.18
C PHE A 197 5.51 -15.10 1.01
N GLY A 198 5.19 -16.30 0.48
CA GLY A 198 5.49 -17.57 1.14
C GLY A 198 6.99 -17.81 1.38
N TYR A 199 7.86 -17.22 0.56
CA TYR A 199 9.31 -17.32 0.73
C TYR A 199 9.90 -16.20 1.59
N VAL A 200 9.28 -15.02 1.60
CA VAL A 200 9.91 -13.78 2.11
C VAL A 200 9.30 -13.31 3.42
N ALA A 201 7.97 -13.33 3.57
CA ALA A 201 7.30 -12.80 4.76
C ALA A 201 7.51 -13.67 6.01
N ASN A 202 7.51 -13.05 7.18
CA ASN A 202 7.53 -13.80 8.45
C ASN A 202 6.22 -14.57 8.67
N ALA A 203 5.09 -14.04 8.18
CA ALA A 203 3.82 -14.76 8.10
C ALA A 203 2.91 -14.17 7.02
N ILE A 204 1.99 -15.01 6.53
CA ILE A 204 0.88 -14.60 5.66
C ILE A 204 -0.40 -14.81 6.45
N LEU A 205 -1.19 -13.75 6.57
CA LEU A 205 -2.39 -13.69 7.38
C LEU A 205 -3.62 -13.39 6.53
N THR A 206 -4.79 -13.68 7.07
CA THR A 206 -6.06 -13.13 6.60
C THR A 206 -6.43 -11.88 7.39
N THR A 207 -7.34 -11.09 6.87
CA THR A 207 -7.95 -9.98 7.60
C THR A 207 -8.58 -10.44 8.91
N ASP A 208 -9.24 -11.61 8.92
CA ASP A 208 -9.84 -12.18 10.13
C ASP A 208 -8.78 -12.49 11.20
N ASP A 209 -7.63 -13.07 10.80
CA ASP A 209 -6.52 -13.34 11.72
C ASP A 209 -6.01 -12.06 12.38
N VAL A 210 -5.83 -11.02 11.57
CA VAL A 210 -5.30 -9.72 12.03
C VAL A 210 -6.29 -9.02 12.95
N VAL A 211 -7.54 -8.91 12.56
CA VAL A 211 -8.59 -8.24 13.36
C VAL A 211 -8.78 -8.96 14.69
N ALA A 212 -8.81 -10.29 14.69
CA ALA A 212 -8.93 -11.07 15.92
C ALA A 212 -7.72 -10.92 16.86
N ALA A 213 -6.53 -10.68 16.33
CA ALA A 213 -5.31 -10.53 17.11
C ALA A 213 -5.08 -9.11 17.66
N MET A 214 -5.83 -8.11 17.19
CA MET A 214 -5.76 -6.70 17.63
C MET A 214 -6.62 -6.41 18.88
N VAL A 215 -7.21 -7.43 19.53
CA VAL A 215 -8.12 -7.28 20.67
C VAL A 215 -7.35 -7.14 21.98
#